data_c0b7ddf5e0600498e20312f0a8e53336
#
_entry.id   c0b7ddf5e0600498e20312f0a8e53336
#
_cell.length_a   1.000
_cell.length_b   1.000
_cell.length_c   1.000
_cell.angle_alpha   90.00
_cell.angle_beta   90.00
_cell.angle_gamma   90.00
#
_symmetry.space_group_name_H-M   'P 1'
#
loop_
_entity.id
_entity.type
_entity.pdbx_description
1 polymer ?
#
loop_
_entity_poly.entity_id
_entity_poly.type
_entity_poly.pdbx_seq_one_letter_code
_entity_poly.pdbx_strand_id
1 'polypeptide(L)'
;MVAAGSRVRLDLNSTEFQDVFFRLDLAELKQVVASLRRPRELDWNTLYRHTGFRWEAIEHLKAPNGAKVYSLRLSQKVRAVAYRDGDFLRFLSLHPDHDSAYER
;
A
#
# COMPACT_ATOMS: atom_id res chain seq x y z
N MET A 1 -16.93 19.24 -7.00
CA MET A 1 -16.76 18.54 -6.63
C MET A 1 -16.31 17.92 -5.69
N VAL A 2 -16.48 17.37 -5.35
CA VAL A 2 -16.22 17.14 -4.36
C VAL A 2 -15.27 16.43 -3.84
N ALA A 3 -14.64 16.79 -2.97
CA ALA A 3 -13.45 16.19 -2.44
C ALA A 3 -13.62 14.82 -1.90
N ALA A 4 -14.82 14.50 -1.52
CA ALA A 4 -15.09 13.16 -1.05
C ALA A 4 -14.77 12.12 -2.13
N GLY A 5 -14.82 12.56 -3.38
CA GLY A 5 -14.53 11.69 -4.50
C GLY A 5 -13.10 11.77 -5.00
N SER A 6 -12.18 12.31 -4.22
CA SER A 6 -10.79 12.39 -4.64
C SER A 6 -10.24 11.02 -4.96
N ARG A 7 -9.63 10.91 -6.13
CA ARG A 7 -9.01 9.67 -6.55
C ARG A 7 -7.74 9.38 -5.80
N VAL A 8 -7.48 8.12 -5.59
CA VAL A 8 -6.24 7.67 -4.95
C VAL A 8 -5.10 7.76 -5.98
N ARG A 9 -4.02 8.38 -5.58
CA ARG A 9 -2.80 8.46 -6.39
C ARG A 9 -1.72 7.68 -5.68
N LEU A 10 -0.90 6.94 -6.43
CA LEU A 10 0.12 6.09 -5.84
C LEU A 10 1.47 6.78 -5.89
N ASP A 11 2.23 6.63 -4.81
CA ASP A 11 3.62 7.05 -4.74
C ASP A 11 4.47 5.83 -4.44
N LEU A 12 5.27 5.41 -5.40
CA LEU A 12 6.13 4.23 -5.31
C LEU A 12 7.61 4.61 -5.28
N ASN A 13 7.92 5.83 -4.86
CA ASN A 13 9.29 6.33 -4.90
C ASN A 13 10.21 5.81 -3.80
N SER A 14 9.66 5.14 -2.78
CA SER A 14 10.50 4.62 -1.71
C SER A 14 11.52 3.62 -2.23
N THR A 15 12.78 3.81 -1.89
CA THR A 15 13.84 2.89 -2.27
C THR A 15 13.59 1.50 -1.69
N GLU A 16 13.16 1.43 -0.43
CA GLU A 16 12.85 0.15 0.19
C GLU A 16 11.76 -0.61 -0.57
N PHE A 17 10.74 0.10 -1.00
CA PHE A 17 9.67 -0.52 -1.78
C PHE A 17 10.23 -1.06 -3.10
N GLN A 18 10.96 -0.22 -3.82
CA GLN A 18 11.45 -0.57 -5.15
C GLN A 18 12.44 -1.72 -5.13
N ASP A 19 13.30 -1.76 -4.12
CA ASP A 19 14.30 -2.82 -4.01
C ASP A 19 13.64 -4.20 -3.96
N VAL A 20 12.58 -4.34 -3.22
CA VAL A 20 11.86 -5.61 -3.13
C VAL A 20 11.00 -5.84 -4.37
N PHE A 21 10.32 -4.80 -4.83
CA PHE A 21 9.42 -4.89 -5.97
C PHE A 21 10.13 -5.46 -7.20
N PHE A 22 11.33 -4.98 -7.48
CA PHE A 22 12.07 -5.41 -8.66
C PHE A 22 12.78 -6.75 -8.47
N ARG A 23 12.74 -7.32 -7.28
CA ARG A 23 13.29 -8.66 -7.01
C ARG A 23 12.22 -9.75 -6.98
N LEU A 24 10.95 -9.39 -7.03
CA LEU A 24 9.87 -10.38 -7.03
C LEU A 24 9.99 -11.26 -8.27
N ASP A 25 9.62 -12.54 -8.13
CA ASP A 25 9.53 -13.37 -9.32
C ASP A 25 8.39 -12.87 -10.20
N LEU A 26 8.37 -13.31 -11.44
CA LEU A 26 7.46 -12.76 -12.42
C LEU A 26 6.00 -12.99 -12.06
N ALA A 27 5.68 -14.15 -11.50
CA ALA A 27 4.31 -14.46 -11.12
C ALA A 27 3.82 -13.54 -10.01
N GLU A 28 4.65 -13.32 -8.98
CA GLU A 28 4.29 -12.42 -7.90
C GLU A 28 4.23 -10.97 -8.36
N LEU A 29 5.16 -10.59 -9.23
CA LEU A 29 5.16 -9.23 -9.77
C LEU A 29 3.85 -8.92 -10.49
N LYS A 30 3.36 -9.86 -11.30
CA LYS A 30 2.07 -9.67 -11.98
C LYS A 30 0.93 -9.46 -11.00
N GLN A 31 0.90 -10.24 -9.93
CA GLN A 31 -0.15 -10.11 -8.92
C GLN A 31 -0.08 -8.78 -8.20
N VAL A 32 1.12 -8.34 -7.85
CA VAL A 32 1.30 -7.07 -7.17
C VAL A 32 0.89 -5.91 -8.07
N VAL A 33 1.30 -5.94 -9.34
CA VAL A 33 0.91 -4.89 -10.28
C VAL A 33 -0.61 -4.86 -10.46
N ALA A 34 -1.25 -6.00 -10.57
CA ALA A 34 -2.71 -6.06 -10.68
C ALA A 34 -3.38 -5.44 -9.46
N SER A 35 -2.84 -5.72 -8.27
CA SER A 35 -3.39 -5.15 -7.03
C SER A 35 -3.15 -3.64 -6.93
N LEU A 36 -2.01 -3.16 -7.41
CA LEU A 36 -1.70 -1.73 -7.38
C LEU A 36 -2.60 -0.92 -8.34
N ARG A 37 -3.12 -1.55 -9.37
CA ARG A 37 -4.05 -0.88 -10.29
C ARG A 37 -5.36 -0.50 -9.64
N ARG A 38 -5.84 -1.31 -8.70
CA ARG A 38 -7.15 -1.13 -8.10
C ARG A 38 -7.31 0.19 -7.34
N PRO A 39 -6.40 0.56 -6.44
CA PRO A 39 -6.56 1.82 -5.71
C PRO A 39 -6.66 3.02 -6.62
N ARG A 40 -5.91 3.02 -7.73
CA ARG A 40 -5.93 4.13 -8.68
C ARG A 40 -7.29 4.38 -9.31
N GLU A 41 -8.14 3.36 -9.34
CA GLU A 41 -9.46 3.45 -9.94
C GLU A 41 -10.54 3.84 -8.93
N LEU A 42 -10.16 3.98 -7.67
CA LEU A 42 -11.09 4.24 -6.60
C LEU A 42 -10.91 5.64 -6.03
N ASP A 43 -11.95 6.15 -5.39
CA ASP A 43 -11.79 7.29 -4.52
C ASP A 43 -11.42 6.78 -3.10
N TRP A 44 -11.00 7.73 -2.25
CA TRP A 44 -10.55 7.36 -0.91
C TRP A 44 -11.64 6.73 -0.06
N ASN A 45 -12.89 7.20 -0.21
CA ASN A 45 -13.98 6.62 0.56
C ASN A 45 -14.22 5.16 0.20
N THR A 46 -14.16 4.85 -1.09
CA THR A 46 -14.33 3.48 -1.56
C THR A 46 -13.15 2.61 -1.15
N LEU A 47 -11.94 3.15 -1.23
CA LEU A 47 -10.75 2.40 -0.85
C LEU A 47 -10.81 1.96 0.62
N TYR A 48 -11.21 2.87 1.52
CA TYR A 48 -11.30 2.54 2.94
C TYR A 48 -12.26 1.39 3.23
N ARG A 49 -13.26 1.19 2.37
CA ARG A 49 -14.24 0.13 2.55
C ARG A 49 -13.90 -1.14 1.79
N HIS A 50 -12.80 -1.13 1.05
CA HIS A 50 -12.42 -2.28 0.22
C HIS A 50 -11.77 -3.36 1.08
N THR A 51 -12.50 -4.44 1.34
CA THR A 51 -12.05 -5.48 2.24
C THR A 51 -10.88 -6.29 1.70
N GLY A 52 -10.71 -6.32 0.39
CA GLY A 52 -9.65 -7.11 -0.25
C GLY A 52 -8.25 -6.70 0.13
N PHE A 53 -8.05 -5.43 0.51
CA PHE A 53 -6.72 -4.93 0.86
C PHE A 53 -6.35 -5.21 2.31
N ARG A 54 -7.30 -5.59 3.12
CA ARG A 54 -7.06 -5.91 4.54
C ARG A 54 -6.22 -4.85 5.25
N TRP A 55 -6.73 -3.64 5.24
CA TRP A 55 -6.11 -2.52 5.95
C TRP A 55 -5.92 -2.85 7.42
N GLU A 56 -4.70 -2.68 7.91
CA GLU A 56 -4.41 -2.94 9.30
C GLU A 56 -3.39 -1.93 9.80
N ALA A 57 -3.75 -1.16 10.82
CA ALA A 57 -2.85 -0.15 11.35
C ALA A 57 -1.66 -0.81 12.04
N ILE A 58 -0.47 -0.26 11.81
CA ILE A 58 0.74 -0.69 12.49
C ILE A 58 1.03 0.34 13.57
N GLU A 59 0.60 0.03 14.78
CA GLU A 59 0.53 1.04 15.85
C GLU A 59 1.87 1.62 16.27
N HIS A 60 2.93 0.84 16.16
CA HIS A 60 4.26 1.30 16.60
C HIS A 60 4.99 2.14 15.56
N LEU A 61 4.41 2.32 14.39
CA LEU A 61 5.03 3.11 13.32
C LEU A 61 4.28 4.42 13.11
N LYS A 62 5.05 5.46 12.76
CA LYS A 62 4.50 6.75 12.35
C LYS A 62 5.07 7.11 11.00
N ALA A 63 4.24 7.68 10.15
CA ALA A 63 4.67 8.19 8.87
C ALA A 63 5.44 9.50 9.03
N PRO A 64 6.22 9.89 8.01
CA PRO A 64 6.94 11.16 8.06
C PRO A 64 6.04 12.37 8.31
N ASN A 65 4.79 12.31 7.84
CA ASN A 65 3.83 13.40 8.05
C ASN A 65 3.01 13.23 9.33
N GLY A 66 3.35 12.25 10.17
CA GLY A 66 2.64 11.99 11.41
C GLY A 66 1.38 11.13 11.27
N ALA A 67 1.02 10.74 10.05
CA ALA A 67 -0.16 9.92 9.81
C ALA A 67 0.04 8.49 10.30
N LYS A 68 -1.07 7.77 10.43
CA LYS A 68 -1.01 6.34 10.71
C LYS A 68 -0.41 5.58 9.54
N VAL A 69 0.33 4.55 9.87
CA VAL A 69 0.92 3.64 8.88
C VAL A 69 0.09 2.37 8.85
N TYR A 70 -0.14 1.84 7.67
CA TYR A 70 -0.98 0.66 7.48
C TYR A 70 -0.25 -0.43 6.72
N SER A 71 -0.61 -1.66 7.03
CA SER A 71 -0.28 -2.81 6.22
C SER A 71 -1.43 -3.06 5.24
N LEU A 72 -1.09 -3.38 4.00
CA LEU A 72 -2.07 -3.71 2.97
C LEU A 72 -1.71 -5.04 2.33
N ARG A 73 -2.72 -5.81 2.00
CA ARG A 73 -2.51 -7.05 1.28
C ARG A 73 -2.52 -6.78 -0.23
N LEU A 74 -1.43 -7.12 -0.90
CA LEU A 74 -1.35 -6.99 -2.36
C LEU A 74 -1.46 -8.32 -3.09
N SER A 75 -1.14 -9.43 -2.41
CA SER A 75 -1.36 -10.77 -2.94
C SER A 75 -1.48 -11.72 -1.76
N GLN A 76 -1.60 -13.00 -2.04
CA GLN A 76 -1.69 -14.01 -1.01
C GLN A 76 -0.54 -13.89 0.00
N LYS A 77 0.67 -13.66 -0.49
CA LYS A 77 1.88 -13.59 0.34
C LYS A 77 2.39 -12.18 0.59
N VAL A 78 2.14 -11.27 -0.33
CA VAL A 78 2.82 -9.98 -0.32
C VAL A 78 2.00 -8.94 0.41
N ARG A 79 2.65 -8.28 1.35
CA ARG A 79 2.09 -7.13 2.08
C ARG A 79 2.88 -5.89 1.73
N ALA A 80 2.22 -4.76 1.73
CA ALA A 80 2.87 -3.47 1.61
C ALA A 80 2.63 -2.67 2.88
N VAL A 81 3.55 -1.77 3.16
CA VAL A 81 3.39 -0.80 4.25
C VAL A 81 3.27 0.57 3.59
N ALA A 82 2.23 1.30 3.95
CA ALA A 82 1.92 2.57 3.29
C ALA A 82 1.17 3.51 4.21
N TYR A 83 1.08 4.77 3.80
CA TYR A 83 0.32 5.79 4.54
C TYR A 83 -0.31 6.77 3.57
N ARG A 84 -1.35 7.44 4.04
CA ARG A 84 -2.02 8.46 3.23
C ARG A 84 -1.39 9.83 3.45
N ASP A 85 -1.16 10.53 2.36
CA ASP A 85 -0.70 11.92 2.39
C ASP A 85 -1.50 12.69 1.33
N GLY A 86 -2.54 13.40 1.77
CA GLY A 86 -3.46 14.04 0.84
C GLY A 86 -4.17 13.00 -0.01
N ASP A 87 -4.03 13.11 -1.32
CA ASP A 87 -4.58 12.14 -2.26
C ASP A 87 -3.63 10.98 -2.52
N PHE A 88 -2.40 11.05 -2.02
CA PHE A 88 -1.41 10.02 -2.28
C PHE A 88 -1.47 8.89 -1.26
N LEU A 89 -1.41 7.68 -1.77
CA LEU A 89 -1.08 6.49 -0.99
C LEU A 89 0.41 6.27 -1.19
N ARG A 90 1.19 6.62 -0.16
CA ARG A 90 2.65 6.55 -0.26
C ARG A 90 3.13 5.23 0.31
N PHE A 91 3.75 4.43 -0.54
CA PHE A 91 4.25 3.12 -0.15
C PHE A 91 5.64 3.26 0.44
N LEU A 92 5.82 2.68 1.62
CA LEU A 92 7.11 2.72 2.33
C LEU A 92 7.94 1.49 2.05
N SER A 93 7.31 0.32 2.05
CA SER A 93 8.04 -0.93 1.89
C SER A 93 7.13 -2.03 1.39
N LEU A 94 7.74 -3.09 0.89
CA LEU A 94 7.06 -4.24 0.34
C LEU A 94 7.63 -5.49 0.98
N HIS A 95 6.75 -6.40 1.40
CA HIS A 95 7.14 -7.59 2.18
C HIS A 95 6.55 -8.83 1.54
N PRO A 96 7.37 -9.62 0.86
CA PRO A 96 6.90 -10.88 0.26
C PRO A 96 6.57 -11.93 1.31
N ASP A 97 7.10 -11.75 2.53
CA ASP A 97 6.79 -12.60 3.64
C ASP A 97 5.84 -11.86 4.58
N HIS A 98 4.68 -12.46 4.84
CA HIS A 98 3.62 -11.83 5.64
C HIS A 98 4.15 -11.25 6.97
N ASP A 99 4.99 -12.00 7.67
CA ASP A 99 5.40 -11.59 8.99
C ASP A 99 6.39 -10.42 8.99
N SER A 100 7.17 -10.28 7.92
CA SER A 100 8.21 -9.24 7.88
C SER A 100 7.65 -7.82 7.89
N ALA A 101 6.38 -7.64 7.48
CA ALA A 101 5.76 -6.32 7.51
C ALA A 101 5.66 -5.76 8.92
N TYR A 102 5.56 -6.63 9.93
CA TYR A 102 5.36 -6.24 11.32
C TYR A 102 6.65 -6.15 12.13
N GLU A 103 7.77 -6.51 11.51
CA GLU A 103 9.06 -6.51 12.20
C GLU A 103 9.80 -5.19 12.11
N ARG A 104 9.27 -4.24 11.43
CA ARG A 104 9.95 -2.98 11.18
C ARG A 104 10.02 -2.06 12.39
#